data_32db0436146ecfe2a43804f1956b4b98
#
_entry.id   32db0436146ecfe2a43804f1956b4b98
#
_cell.length_a   1.000
_cell.length_b   1.000
_cell.length_c   1.000
_cell.angle_alpha   90.00
_cell.angle_beta   90.00
_cell.angle_gamma   90.00
#
_symmetry.space_group_name_H-M   'P 1'
#
loop_
_entity.id
_entity.type
_entity.pdbx_description
1 polymer ?
#
loop_
_entity_poly.entity_id
_entity_poly.type
_entity_poly.pdbx_seq_one_letter_code
_entity_poly.pdbx_strand_id
1 'polypeptide(L)'
;MTVTRRLPLLLVALGALVLAAPLFAQAPPPPGFVQLFNGKDFAGWKLPAGDNGHWKILDGVIDYDAQSEAPGDKNLWSAGEYGDFVLRLEWRIKDTPYVNPNVPIIRVDGTHKKGPDGKEIRLAVPDSDSGVYVRGSSRAQINIWAWPIGSGEVYGYRMDAKMPPDVRAGVTPKANADRDIGEWNAFEITMKGDRLTVVLNGVTVLDNARLPDVPARGPIALQHHGQKKDGVWTGPPSLVQFRNISIRELK
;
A
#
# COMPACT_ATOMS: atom_id res chain seq x y z
N MET A 1 -41.29 -41.37 -62.39
CA MET A 1 -41.20 -41.46 -60.92
C MET A 1 -39.79 -41.16 -60.52
N THR A 2 -39.56 -39.91 -60.08
CA THR A 2 -38.22 -39.45 -59.72
C THR A 2 -38.17 -39.28 -58.22
N VAL A 3 -37.36 -40.11 -57.54
CA VAL A 3 -37.22 -40.12 -56.06
C VAL A 3 -36.05 -39.21 -55.68
N THR A 4 -36.39 -38.08 -55.13
CA THR A 4 -35.38 -37.08 -54.58
C THR A 4 -35.00 -37.48 -53.16
N ARG A 5 -33.78 -37.97 -52.96
CA ARG A 5 -33.21 -38.22 -51.62
C ARG A 5 -32.69 -36.91 -51.05
N ARG A 6 -33.27 -36.47 -49.93
CA ARG A 6 -32.77 -35.37 -49.12
C ARG A 6 -31.72 -35.91 -48.13
N LEU A 7 -30.48 -35.42 -48.19
CA LEU A 7 -29.46 -35.60 -47.14
C LEU A 7 -29.76 -34.71 -45.96
N PRO A 8 -29.65 -35.21 -44.72
CA PRO A 8 -29.71 -34.31 -43.54
C PRO A 8 -28.39 -33.61 -43.34
N LEU A 9 -28.45 -32.28 -43.22
CA LEU A 9 -27.34 -31.45 -42.78
C LEU A 9 -27.13 -31.66 -41.29
N LEU A 10 -26.00 -32.26 -40.90
CA LEU A 10 -25.56 -32.31 -39.50
C LEU A 10 -24.90 -30.95 -39.14
N LEU A 11 -25.58 -30.12 -38.34
CA LEU A 11 -24.98 -28.94 -37.71
C LEU A 11 -24.11 -29.39 -36.53
N VAL A 12 -22.81 -29.38 -36.68
CA VAL A 12 -21.87 -29.54 -35.58
C VAL A 12 -21.73 -28.16 -34.90
N ALA A 13 -22.41 -28.01 -33.77
CA ALA A 13 -22.22 -26.84 -32.90
C ALA A 13 -20.85 -26.95 -32.17
N LEU A 14 -19.85 -26.22 -32.62
CA LEU A 14 -18.60 -26.04 -31.86
C LEU A 14 -18.91 -25.15 -30.66
N GLY A 15 -19.12 -25.77 -29.51
CA GLY A 15 -19.16 -25.03 -28.24
C GLY A 15 -17.78 -24.49 -27.88
N ALA A 16 -17.57 -23.19 -28.03
CA ALA A 16 -16.39 -22.54 -27.50
C ALA A 16 -16.43 -22.59 -25.95
N LEU A 17 -15.60 -23.45 -25.36
CA LEU A 17 -15.38 -23.50 -23.90
C LEU A 17 -14.59 -22.23 -23.54
N VAL A 18 -15.29 -21.18 -23.14
CA VAL A 18 -14.66 -20.00 -22.53
C VAL A 18 -14.21 -20.42 -21.13
N LEU A 19 -12.95 -20.79 -21.00
CA LEU A 19 -12.30 -20.91 -19.69
C LEU A 19 -12.26 -19.52 -19.06
N ALA A 20 -13.25 -19.22 -18.22
CA ALA A 20 -13.19 -18.05 -17.34
C ALA A 20 -11.98 -18.24 -16.42
N ALA A 21 -10.90 -17.51 -16.67
CA ALA A 21 -9.80 -17.41 -15.71
C ALA A 21 -10.39 -16.89 -14.39
N PRO A 22 -10.01 -17.47 -13.23
CA PRO A 22 -10.51 -16.98 -11.95
C PRO A 22 -10.12 -15.50 -11.82
N LEU A 23 -11.12 -14.64 -11.62
CA LEU A 23 -10.98 -13.17 -11.52
C LEU A 23 -10.07 -12.69 -10.37
N PHE A 24 -9.49 -13.61 -9.58
CA PHE A 24 -8.77 -13.33 -8.33
C PHE A 24 -7.35 -13.92 -8.28
N ALA A 25 -6.80 -14.38 -9.39
CA ALA A 25 -5.41 -14.84 -9.41
C ALA A 25 -4.46 -13.63 -9.26
N GLN A 26 -3.47 -13.78 -8.34
CA GLN A 26 -2.36 -12.82 -8.30
C GLN A 26 -1.71 -12.74 -9.68
N ALA A 27 -1.40 -11.53 -10.14
CA ALA A 27 -0.62 -11.39 -11.36
C ALA A 27 0.75 -12.05 -11.16
N PRO A 28 1.28 -12.79 -12.14
CA PRO A 28 2.62 -13.33 -12.04
C PRO A 28 3.62 -12.19 -11.82
N PRO A 29 4.61 -12.38 -10.94
CA PRO A 29 5.60 -11.33 -10.69
C PRO A 29 6.39 -11.05 -11.96
N PRO A 30 6.83 -9.80 -12.19
CA PRO A 30 7.69 -9.48 -13.31
C PRO A 30 9.01 -10.28 -13.30
N PRO A 31 9.69 -10.45 -14.42
CA PRO A 31 10.97 -11.14 -14.48
C PRO A 31 11.96 -10.62 -13.43
N GLY A 32 12.58 -11.54 -12.69
CA GLY A 32 13.53 -11.24 -11.62
C GLY A 32 12.91 -10.85 -10.27
N PHE A 33 11.57 -10.78 -10.16
CA PHE A 33 10.88 -10.60 -8.88
C PHE A 33 10.43 -11.94 -8.31
N VAL A 34 10.44 -12.03 -6.98
CA VAL A 34 9.87 -13.12 -6.20
C VAL A 34 8.56 -12.63 -5.59
N GLN A 35 7.51 -13.44 -5.69
CA GLN A 35 6.22 -13.14 -5.11
C GLN A 35 6.27 -13.27 -3.59
N LEU A 36 5.87 -12.22 -2.86
CA LEU A 36 5.79 -12.21 -1.39
C LEU A 36 4.43 -12.61 -0.86
N PHE A 37 3.38 -12.46 -1.66
CA PHE A 37 2.03 -12.84 -1.30
C PHE A 37 1.43 -13.74 -2.39
N ASN A 38 1.03 -14.95 -2.01
CA ASN A 38 0.56 -15.99 -2.94
C ASN A 38 -0.94 -15.91 -3.27
N GLY A 39 -1.69 -14.99 -2.62
CA GLY A 39 -3.13 -14.84 -2.80
C GLY A 39 -3.99 -15.90 -2.09
N LYS A 40 -3.41 -16.83 -1.33
CA LYS A 40 -4.12 -17.96 -0.73
C LYS A 40 -4.05 -17.99 0.78
N ASP A 41 -2.86 -17.73 1.32
CA ASP A 41 -2.57 -17.77 2.75
C ASP A 41 -1.48 -16.75 3.12
N PHE A 42 -1.19 -16.64 4.42
CA PHE A 42 -0.13 -15.78 4.94
C PHE A 42 1.24 -16.48 5.00
N ALA A 43 1.50 -17.49 4.16
CA ALA A 43 2.85 -18.05 4.03
C ALA A 43 3.85 -16.95 3.66
N GLY A 44 4.93 -16.84 4.43
CA GLY A 44 5.91 -15.76 4.30
C GLY A 44 5.57 -14.47 5.05
N TRP A 45 4.46 -14.45 5.81
CA TRP A 45 4.04 -13.35 6.67
C TRP A 45 3.83 -13.81 8.12
N LYS A 46 4.00 -12.89 9.06
CA LYS A 46 3.80 -13.11 10.50
C LYS A 46 2.55 -12.37 10.94
N LEU A 47 1.45 -13.09 11.11
CA LEU A 47 0.24 -12.54 11.71
C LEU A 47 0.51 -12.12 13.15
N PRO A 48 -0.01 -10.98 13.61
CA PRO A 48 0.08 -10.58 15.01
C PRO A 48 -0.62 -11.61 15.93
N ALA A 49 0.03 -12.00 17.00
CA ALA A 49 -0.59 -12.90 17.98
C ALA A 49 -1.82 -12.25 18.61
N GLY A 50 -2.98 -12.91 18.53
CA GLY A 50 -4.25 -12.37 18.99
C GLY A 50 -4.94 -11.42 18.02
N ASP A 51 -4.56 -11.44 16.75
CA ASP A 51 -5.23 -10.67 15.68
C ASP A 51 -6.70 -11.08 15.47
N ASN A 52 -7.04 -12.33 15.78
CA ASN A 52 -8.39 -12.89 15.70
C ASN A 52 -9.06 -12.77 14.30
N GLY A 53 -8.26 -12.78 13.22
CA GLY A 53 -8.75 -12.80 11.84
C GLY A 53 -9.13 -11.43 11.27
N HIS A 54 -8.64 -10.35 11.86
CA HIS A 54 -8.80 -9.00 11.32
C HIS A 54 -7.91 -8.76 10.08
N TRP A 55 -6.67 -9.30 10.07
CA TRP A 55 -5.93 -9.54 8.86
C TRP A 55 -6.47 -10.81 8.18
N LYS A 56 -7.06 -10.69 7.01
CA LYS A 56 -7.70 -11.81 6.30
C LYS A 56 -7.40 -11.78 4.82
N ILE A 57 -7.68 -12.89 4.15
CA ILE A 57 -7.55 -12.98 2.70
C ILE A 57 -8.95 -13.18 2.13
N LEU A 58 -9.36 -12.24 1.29
CA LEU A 58 -10.64 -12.26 0.59
C LEU A 58 -10.36 -12.21 -0.91
N ASP A 59 -10.79 -13.22 -1.64
CA ASP A 59 -10.67 -13.27 -3.11
C ASP A 59 -9.24 -13.01 -3.62
N GLY A 60 -8.25 -13.58 -2.94
CA GLY A 60 -6.85 -13.41 -3.32
C GLY A 60 -6.22 -12.09 -2.88
N VAL A 61 -6.88 -11.30 -2.05
CA VAL A 61 -6.45 -9.98 -1.59
C VAL A 61 -6.24 -10.01 -0.08
N ILE A 62 -5.15 -9.45 0.43
CA ILE A 62 -5.04 -9.14 1.86
C ILE A 62 -6.02 -8.01 2.17
N ASP A 63 -7.00 -8.28 3.02
CA ASP A 63 -7.99 -7.33 3.51
C ASP A 63 -7.75 -7.05 4.98
N TYR A 64 -7.77 -5.77 5.36
CA TYR A 64 -7.66 -5.35 6.74
C TYR A 64 -8.79 -4.42 7.14
N ASP A 65 -9.33 -4.62 8.35
CA ASP A 65 -10.46 -3.85 8.89
C ASP A 65 -10.07 -2.93 10.07
N ALA A 66 -8.78 -2.81 10.35
CA ALA A 66 -8.21 -1.95 11.39
C ALA A 66 -8.67 -2.26 12.83
N GLN A 67 -9.18 -3.47 13.10
CA GLN A 67 -9.75 -3.84 14.39
C GLN A 67 -8.99 -4.96 15.10
N SER A 68 -7.74 -5.26 14.70
CA SER A 68 -6.93 -6.30 15.35
C SER A 68 -6.94 -6.18 16.88
N GLU A 69 -7.20 -7.30 17.55
CA GLU A 69 -7.23 -7.42 19.01
C GLU A 69 -5.86 -7.77 19.60
N ALA A 70 -4.82 -7.88 18.75
CA ALA A 70 -3.46 -8.15 19.21
C ALA A 70 -3.04 -7.15 20.30
N PRO A 71 -2.50 -7.62 21.44
CA PRO A 71 -2.14 -6.74 22.55
C PRO A 71 -0.87 -5.92 22.31
N GLY A 72 -0.07 -6.30 21.32
CA GLY A 72 1.20 -5.66 20.98
C GLY A 72 1.19 -5.01 19.59
N ASP A 73 2.24 -5.27 18.82
CA ASP A 73 2.36 -4.83 17.44
C ASP A 73 1.28 -5.49 16.58
N LYS A 74 0.50 -4.70 15.88
CA LYS A 74 -0.64 -5.13 15.05
C LYS A 74 -0.32 -5.14 13.56
N ASN A 75 0.93 -4.80 13.18
CA ASN A 75 1.35 -4.77 11.79
C ASN A 75 1.55 -6.19 11.24
N LEU A 76 1.30 -6.35 9.94
CA LEU A 76 1.55 -7.60 9.24
C LEU A 76 2.98 -7.59 8.68
N TRP A 77 3.91 -8.29 9.35
CA TRP A 77 5.32 -8.34 9.00
C TRP A 77 5.65 -9.49 8.04
N SER A 78 6.55 -9.25 7.08
CA SER A 78 7.16 -10.34 6.31
C SER A 78 8.03 -11.24 7.21
N ALA A 79 8.07 -12.53 6.92
CA ALA A 79 8.97 -13.47 7.59
C ALA A 79 10.43 -13.26 7.13
N GLY A 80 10.62 -12.86 5.87
CA GLY A 80 11.90 -12.54 5.28
C GLY A 80 12.37 -11.13 5.60
N GLU A 81 13.69 -10.93 5.53
CA GLU A 81 14.35 -9.64 5.67
C GLU A 81 15.03 -9.26 4.35
N TYR A 82 15.07 -7.97 4.05
CA TYR A 82 15.54 -7.44 2.77
C TYR A 82 16.50 -6.28 2.99
N GLY A 83 17.59 -6.25 2.23
CA GLY A 83 18.58 -5.19 2.19
C GLY A 83 18.24 -4.15 1.13
N ASP A 84 19.02 -4.11 0.04
CA ASP A 84 18.71 -3.32 -1.14
C ASP A 84 17.70 -4.07 -2.01
N PHE A 85 16.62 -3.40 -2.40
CA PHE A 85 15.52 -4.06 -3.14
C PHE A 85 14.70 -3.10 -3.98
N VAL A 86 13.92 -3.67 -4.90
CA VAL A 86 12.72 -3.08 -5.50
C VAL A 86 11.53 -3.89 -5.04
N LEU A 87 10.58 -3.25 -4.35
CA LEU A 87 9.30 -3.81 -3.92
C LEU A 87 8.19 -3.26 -4.81
N ARG A 88 7.33 -4.12 -5.31
CA ARG A 88 6.09 -3.76 -6.02
C ARG A 88 4.90 -4.29 -5.27
N LEU A 89 3.87 -3.48 -5.12
CA LEU A 89 2.60 -3.88 -4.54
C LEU A 89 1.49 -2.98 -5.05
N GLU A 90 0.29 -3.53 -5.05
CA GLU A 90 -0.93 -2.74 -5.26
C GLU A 90 -1.69 -2.63 -3.95
N TRP A 91 -2.28 -1.45 -3.73
CA TRP A 91 -3.08 -1.16 -2.56
C TRP A 91 -4.29 -0.30 -2.92
N ARG A 92 -5.33 -0.37 -2.08
CA ARG A 92 -6.44 0.60 -2.13
C ARG A 92 -6.97 0.89 -0.74
N ILE A 93 -7.35 2.13 -0.49
CA ILE A 93 -8.19 2.52 0.65
C ILE A 93 -9.62 2.14 0.29
N LYS A 94 -10.29 1.36 1.15
CA LYS A 94 -11.68 0.91 0.93
C LYS A 94 -12.69 2.00 1.25
N ASP A 95 -12.41 2.77 2.31
CA ASP A 95 -13.31 3.78 2.87
C ASP A 95 -12.55 4.74 3.77
N THR A 96 -13.09 5.93 3.98
CA THR A 96 -12.55 7.02 4.82
C THR A 96 -13.58 7.49 5.85
N PRO A 97 -14.00 6.62 6.82
CA PRO A 97 -15.11 6.92 7.72
C PRO A 97 -14.76 7.90 8.84
N TYR A 98 -13.49 8.25 8.99
CA TYR A 98 -13.02 9.21 9.99
C TYR A 98 -12.73 10.55 9.33
N VAL A 99 -13.30 11.63 9.85
CA VAL A 99 -12.93 12.98 9.42
C VAL A 99 -11.80 13.48 10.33
N ASN A 100 -10.59 13.57 9.77
CA ASN A 100 -9.43 14.12 10.47
C ASN A 100 -9.49 15.65 10.45
N PRO A 101 -9.72 16.31 11.60
CA PRO A 101 -9.92 17.77 11.65
C PRO A 101 -8.61 18.57 11.57
N ASN A 102 -7.46 17.89 11.58
CA ASN A 102 -6.17 18.52 11.85
C ASN A 102 -5.11 18.25 10.77
N VAL A 103 -5.51 17.98 9.54
CA VAL A 103 -4.57 17.72 8.43
C VAL A 103 -3.89 19.00 8.00
N PRO A 104 -2.55 19.12 8.12
CA PRO A 104 -1.84 20.31 7.70
C PRO A 104 -1.76 20.40 6.18
N ILE A 105 -1.72 21.59 5.62
CA ILE A 105 -1.31 21.79 4.23
C ILE A 105 0.21 21.68 4.18
N ILE A 106 0.72 20.60 3.63
CA ILE A 106 2.15 20.31 3.51
C ILE A 106 2.65 20.87 2.17
N ARG A 107 3.80 21.56 2.21
CA ARG A 107 4.51 22.03 1.02
C ARG A 107 5.54 21.00 0.56
N VAL A 108 5.94 21.08 -0.70
CA VAL A 108 6.94 20.16 -1.29
C VAL A 108 8.32 20.19 -0.63
N ASP A 109 8.61 21.22 0.17
CA ASP A 109 9.80 21.34 1.00
C ASP A 109 9.64 20.68 2.40
N GLY A 110 8.50 20.04 2.66
CA GLY A 110 8.18 19.36 3.91
C GLY A 110 7.69 20.29 5.02
N THR A 111 7.59 21.61 4.78
CA THR A 111 7.06 22.58 5.76
C THR A 111 5.54 22.63 5.69
N HIS A 112 4.91 23.11 6.77
CA HIS A 112 3.48 23.37 6.80
C HIS A 112 3.16 24.80 6.35
N LYS A 113 2.11 24.98 5.55
CA LYS A 113 1.61 26.29 5.15
C LYS A 113 1.05 27.01 6.37
N LYS A 114 1.43 28.30 6.51
CA LYS A 114 0.95 29.18 7.59
C LYS A 114 0.07 30.29 7.03
N GLY A 115 -0.90 30.70 7.83
CA GLY A 115 -1.74 31.86 7.59
C GLY A 115 -1.05 33.19 7.91
N PRO A 116 -1.74 34.33 7.71
CA PRO A 116 -1.21 35.65 8.06
C PRO A 116 -0.89 35.83 9.55
N ASP A 117 -1.55 35.06 10.41
CA ASP A 117 -1.34 35.03 11.88
C ASP A 117 -0.16 34.16 12.32
N GLY A 118 0.58 33.58 11.36
CA GLY A 118 1.71 32.67 11.61
C GLY A 118 1.33 31.24 12.02
N LYS A 119 0.04 30.93 12.21
CA LYS A 119 -0.43 29.59 12.55
C LYS A 119 -0.53 28.68 11.32
N GLU A 120 -0.35 27.38 11.55
CA GLU A 120 -0.53 26.39 10.48
C GLU A 120 -1.97 26.34 9.99
N ILE A 121 -2.14 26.32 8.69
CA ILE A 121 -3.44 26.07 8.08
C ILE A 121 -3.70 24.58 8.11
N ARG A 122 -4.83 24.17 8.71
CA ARG A 122 -5.27 22.79 8.81
C ARG A 122 -6.63 22.61 8.14
N LEU A 123 -6.85 21.43 7.59
CA LEU A 123 -8.05 21.04 6.89
C LEU A 123 -8.73 19.91 7.65
N ALA A 124 -10.06 19.87 7.58
CA ALA A 124 -10.83 18.68 7.94
C ALA A 124 -11.02 17.83 6.67
N VAL A 125 -10.52 16.60 6.66
CA VAL A 125 -10.61 15.72 5.50
C VAL A 125 -11.10 14.32 5.92
N PRO A 126 -11.91 13.64 5.10
CA PRO A 126 -12.15 12.21 5.26
C PRO A 126 -10.83 11.47 5.16
N ASP A 127 -10.54 10.56 6.11
CA ASP A 127 -9.20 10.00 6.25
C ASP A 127 -9.22 8.49 6.54
N SER A 128 -8.21 7.83 6.05
CA SER A 128 -7.77 6.49 6.33
C SER A 128 -6.25 6.50 6.27
N ASP A 129 -5.57 5.76 7.12
CA ASP A 129 -4.11 5.79 7.25
C ASP A 129 -3.56 4.37 7.33
N SER A 130 -2.57 4.09 6.52
CA SER A 130 -1.78 2.87 6.51
C SER A 130 -0.39 3.18 5.96
N GLY A 131 0.36 2.15 5.59
CA GLY A 131 1.66 2.31 4.97
C GLY A 131 2.45 1.03 4.84
N VAL A 132 3.63 1.17 4.25
CA VAL A 132 4.59 0.10 4.09
C VAL A 132 5.83 0.44 4.88
N TYR A 133 6.15 -0.35 5.92
CA TYR A 133 7.43 -0.23 6.62
C TYR A 133 8.52 -0.97 5.86
N VAL A 134 9.70 -0.38 5.79
CA VAL A 134 10.87 -1.01 5.15
C VAL A 134 11.97 -1.25 6.17
N ARG A 135 12.68 -2.37 5.99
CA ARG A 135 13.84 -2.78 6.79
C ARG A 135 13.59 -2.78 8.31
N GLY A 136 12.38 -3.20 8.73
CA GLY A 136 12.03 -3.33 10.14
C GLY A 136 11.91 -2.01 10.90
N SER A 137 11.90 -0.88 10.22
CA SER A 137 11.85 0.44 10.83
C SER A 137 10.48 1.09 10.68
N SER A 138 9.76 1.28 11.78
CA SER A 138 8.50 2.03 11.79
C SER A 138 8.70 3.51 11.44
N ARG A 139 9.91 4.05 11.61
CA ARG A 139 10.27 5.39 11.16
C ARG A 139 10.35 5.49 9.63
N ALA A 140 10.78 4.42 8.96
CA ALA A 140 10.88 4.32 7.51
C ALA A 140 9.58 3.74 6.91
N GLN A 141 8.49 4.42 7.18
CA GLN A 141 7.16 4.11 6.64
C GLN A 141 6.89 4.94 5.40
N ILE A 142 6.56 4.28 4.32
CA ILE A 142 5.98 4.90 3.13
C ILE A 142 4.47 4.96 3.35
N ASN A 143 3.93 6.15 3.63
CA ASN A 143 2.53 6.35 4.00
C ASN A 143 1.56 6.07 2.85
N ILE A 144 0.39 5.53 3.24
CA ILE A 144 -0.82 5.40 2.44
C ILE A 144 -1.91 6.13 3.22
N TRP A 145 -2.40 7.25 2.71
CA TRP A 145 -3.41 8.07 3.38
C TRP A 145 -4.25 8.87 2.37
N ALA A 146 -5.32 9.51 2.86
CA ALA A 146 -6.19 10.35 2.04
C ALA A 146 -5.84 11.85 2.13
N TRP A 147 -4.61 12.20 2.45
CA TRP A 147 -4.20 13.60 2.62
C TRP A 147 -3.92 14.29 1.28
N PRO A 148 -4.16 15.63 1.18
CA PRO A 148 -3.99 16.37 -0.06
C PRO A 148 -2.58 16.32 -0.67
N ILE A 149 -1.54 16.07 0.14
CA ILE A 149 -0.17 15.89 -0.35
C ILE A 149 0.00 14.59 -1.14
N GLY A 150 -0.89 13.62 -0.96
CA GLY A 150 -0.81 12.28 -1.54
C GLY A 150 0.02 11.30 -0.73
N SER A 151 -0.10 10.03 -1.11
CA SER A 151 0.65 8.90 -0.52
C SER A 151 2.11 8.90 -0.95
N GLY A 152 2.94 8.17 -0.18
CA GLY A 152 4.38 8.03 -0.47
C GLY A 152 5.31 8.79 0.48
N GLU A 153 4.80 9.70 1.32
CA GLU A 153 5.60 10.43 2.32
C GLU A 153 6.27 9.47 3.31
N VAL A 154 7.48 9.85 3.81
CA VAL A 154 8.08 9.18 4.96
C VAL A 154 7.94 10.07 6.21
N TYR A 155 6.77 9.98 6.84
CA TYR A 155 6.35 10.84 7.96
C TYR A 155 7.36 10.89 9.09
N GLY A 156 7.93 9.75 9.50
CA GLY A 156 8.87 9.67 10.61
C GLY A 156 10.17 10.45 10.40
N TYR A 157 10.54 10.73 9.14
CA TYR A 157 11.68 11.60 8.80
C TYR A 157 11.27 13.05 8.59
N ARG A 158 10.12 13.28 7.94
CA ARG A 158 9.66 14.66 7.72
C ARG A 158 9.35 15.38 9.04
N MET A 159 8.72 14.70 9.99
CA MET A 159 8.31 15.30 11.27
C MET A 159 9.43 15.39 12.31
N ASP A 160 10.54 14.70 12.10
CA ASP A 160 11.69 14.81 13.01
C ASP A 160 12.41 16.15 12.83
N ALA A 161 12.26 17.04 13.81
CA ALA A 161 12.89 18.36 13.80
C ALA A 161 14.43 18.32 13.79
N LYS A 162 15.05 17.17 14.13
CA LYS A 162 16.50 16.96 14.06
C LYS A 162 16.98 16.65 12.65
N MET A 163 16.07 16.28 11.75
CA MET A 163 16.44 16.03 10.36
C MET A 163 16.75 17.33 9.62
N PRO A 164 17.83 17.34 8.81
CA PRO A 164 18.16 18.46 7.95
C PRO A 164 16.98 18.80 7.01
N PRO A 165 16.83 20.08 6.62
CA PRO A 165 15.74 20.51 5.74
C PRO A 165 15.69 19.77 4.40
N ASP A 166 16.84 19.44 3.82
CA ASP A 166 16.94 18.66 2.56
C ASP A 166 16.43 17.23 2.71
N VAL A 167 16.70 16.58 3.86
CA VAL A 167 16.13 15.26 4.18
C VAL A 167 14.62 15.35 4.30
N ARG A 168 14.11 16.33 5.08
CA ARG A 168 12.66 16.53 5.26
C ARG A 168 11.96 16.83 3.93
N ALA A 169 12.54 17.68 3.11
CA ALA A 169 12.05 17.95 1.76
C ALA A 169 12.10 16.69 0.87
N GLY A 170 13.21 15.95 0.93
CA GLY A 170 13.42 14.75 0.11
C GLY A 170 12.36 13.67 0.33
N VAL A 171 11.90 13.49 1.57
CA VAL A 171 10.89 12.48 1.96
C VAL A 171 9.45 12.98 1.82
N THR A 172 9.23 14.16 1.27
CA THR A 172 7.90 14.75 1.03
C THR A 172 7.50 14.54 -0.44
N PRO A 173 6.32 13.99 -0.74
CA PRO A 173 5.86 13.79 -2.10
C PRO A 173 5.90 15.07 -2.93
N LYS A 174 6.33 14.96 -4.18
CA LYS A 174 6.40 16.09 -5.13
C LYS A 174 5.11 16.27 -5.91
N ALA A 175 4.23 15.27 -5.88
CA ALA A 175 2.91 15.30 -6.50
C ALA A 175 1.97 14.36 -5.72
N ASN A 176 0.69 14.70 -5.69
CA ASN A 176 -0.35 13.74 -5.37
C ASN A 176 -0.64 12.92 -6.65
N ALA A 177 -0.36 11.63 -6.59
CA ALA A 177 -0.56 10.69 -7.68
C ALA A 177 -1.54 9.56 -7.28
N ASP A 178 -2.27 9.73 -6.18
CA ASP A 178 -3.29 8.78 -5.74
C ASP A 178 -4.46 8.75 -6.72
N ARG A 179 -5.07 7.59 -6.84
CA ARG A 179 -6.38 7.42 -7.46
C ARG A 179 -7.48 7.63 -6.42
N ASP A 180 -8.71 7.70 -6.87
CA ASP A 180 -9.86 7.88 -5.99
C ASP A 180 -10.03 6.74 -4.98
N ILE A 181 -10.68 7.04 -3.85
CA ILE A 181 -10.99 6.04 -2.82
C ILE A 181 -11.77 4.87 -3.45
N GLY A 182 -11.35 3.65 -3.14
CA GLY A 182 -11.87 2.42 -3.73
C GLY A 182 -11.11 1.93 -4.97
N GLU A 183 -10.28 2.76 -5.59
CA GLU A 183 -9.47 2.38 -6.74
C GLU A 183 -8.10 1.81 -6.33
N TRP A 184 -7.57 0.90 -7.16
CA TRP A 184 -6.26 0.30 -6.94
C TRP A 184 -5.14 1.25 -7.35
N ASN A 185 -4.21 1.48 -6.43
CA ASN A 185 -2.96 2.19 -6.62
C ASN A 185 -1.81 1.18 -6.72
N ALA A 186 -0.74 1.55 -7.43
CA ALA A 186 0.47 0.75 -7.57
C ALA A 186 1.69 1.50 -7.04
N PHE A 187 2.37 0.91 -6.07
CA PHE A 187 3.69 1.35 -5.62
C PHE A 187 4.81 0.54 -6.27
N GLU A 188 5.87 1.24 -6.67
CA GLU A 188 7.20 0.68 -6.82
C GLU A 188 8.13 1.42 -5.86
N ILE A 189 8.68 0.69 -4.89
CA ILE A 189 9.53 1.22 -3.81
C ILE A 189 10.93 0.65 -3.98
N THR A 190 11.91 1.52 -4.25
CA THR A 190 13.32 1.14 -4.37
C THR A 190 14.10 1.62 -3.15
N MET A 191 14.72 0.68 -2.43
CA MET A 191 15.71 0.97 -1.37
C MET A 191 17.09 0.54 -1.85
N LYS A 192 18.05 1.48 -1.83
CA LYS A 192 19.48 1.22 -2.13
C LYS A 192 20.37 2.01 -1.16
N GLY A 193 21.10 1.31 -0.30
CA GLY A 193 21.79 1.95 0.82
C GLY A 193 20.80 2.72 1.70
N ASP A 194 21.05 4.01 1.94
CA ASP A 194 20.15 4.92 2.66
C ASP A 194 19.19 5.70 1.72
N ARG A 195 19.07 5.28 0.45
CA ARG A 195 18.30 5.98 -0.57
C ARG A 195 16.99 5.29 -0.87
N LEU A 196 15.93 6.08 -0.88
CA LEU A 196 14.56 5.67 -1.17
C LEU A 196 14.04 6.39 -2.42
N THR A 197 13.53 5.62 -3.38
CA THR A 197 12.72 6.14 -4.48
C THR A 197 11.34 5.50 -4.42
N VAL A 198 10.29 6.31 -4.54
CA VAL A 198 8.90 5.84 -4.57
C VAL A 198 8.23 6.32 -5.84
N VAL A 199 7.73 5.37 -6.61
CA VAL A 199 6.87 5.61 -7.78
C VAL A 199 5.46 5.18 -7.42
N LEU A 200 4.49 6.08 -7.56
CA LEU A 200 3.08 5.83 -7.35
C LEU A 200 2.33 6.03 -8.66
N ASN A 201 1.65 4.99 -9.14
CA ASN A 201 0.89 5.02 -10.40
C ASN A 201 1.69 5.53 -11.61
N GLY A 202 2.98 5.21 -11.65
CA GLY A 202 3.91 5.65 -12.72
C GLY A 202 4.52 7.03 -12.52
N VAL A 203 4.13 7.76 -11.47
CA VAL A 203 4.70 9.08 -11.11
C VAL A 203 5.73 8.91 -10.00
N THR A 204 6.95 9.42 -10.20
CA THR A 204 7.97 9.45 -9.15
C THR A 204 7.59 10.52 -8.12
N VAL A 205 7.08 10.09 -6.97
CA VAL A 205 6.66 10.99 -5.87
C VAL A 205 7.82 11.30 -4.91
N LEU A 206 8.73 10.34 -4.69
CA LEU A 206 10.02 10.56 -4.02
C LEU A 206 11.14 10.10 -4.94
N ASP A 207 12.14 10.94 -5.14
CA ASP A 207 13.30 10.62 -5.95
C ASP A 207 14.57 10.65 -5.09
N ASN A 208 15.23 9.49 -4.95
CA ASN A 208 16.52 9.34 -4.27
C ASN A 208 16.58 10.00 -2.88
N ALA A 209 15.45 9.97 -2.15
CA ALA A 209 15.31 10.56 -0.82
C ALA A 209 16.26 9.88 0.17
N ARG A 210 16.95 10.64 0.99
CA ARG A 210 17.87 10.13 1.99
C ARG A 210 17.10 9.75 3.26
N LEU A 211 17.38 8.55 3.80
CA LEU A 211 16.88 8.07 5.08
C LEU A 211 18.05 7.80 6.04
N PRO A 212 18.58 8.82 6.72
CA PRO A 212 19.69 8.63 7.66
C PRO A 212 19.36 7.58 8.72
N ASP A 213 20.32 6.72 9.05
CA ASP A 213 20.22 5.71 10.10
C ASP A 213 19.12 4.64 9.85
N VAL A 214 18.62 4.51 8.61
CA VAL A 214 17.77 3.38 8.26
C VAL A 214 18.58 2.08 8.39
N PRO A 215 18.02 1.00 8.99
CA PRO A 215 18.73 -0.28 9.05
C PRO A 215 19.15 -0.78 7.66
N ALA A 216 20.32 -1.42 7.59
CA ALA A 216 20.84 -1.96 6.33
C ALA A 216 19.97 -3.11 5.77
N ARG A 217 19.28 -3.84 6.66
CA ARG A 217 18.41 -4.98 6.33
C ARG A 217 17.32 -5.12 7.39
N GLY A 218 16.17 -5.67 7.01
CA GLY A 218 15.08 -5.99 7.92
C GLY A 218 13.80 -6.34 7.17
N PRO A 219 12.75 -6.76 7.89
CA PRO A 219 11.48 -7.14 7.31
C PRO A 219 10.72 -5.94 6.74
N ILE A 220 9.72 -6.24 5.89
CA ILE A 220 8.71 -5.31 5.40
C ILE A 220 7.45 -5.51 6.22
N ALA A 221 6.66 -4.45 6.49
CA ALA A 221 5.33 -4.62 7.04
C ALA A 221 4.28 -3.79 6.32
N LEU A 222 3.04 -4.29 6.40
CA LEU A 222 1.83 -3.54 6.11
C LEU A 222 1.29 -3.00 7.43
N GLN A 223 1.03 -1.69 7.48
CA GLN A 223 0.75 -0.99 8.73
C GLN A 223 -0.69 -1.14 9.19
N HIS A 224 -0.83 -1.40 10.50
CA HIS A 224 -2.04 -1.11 11.26
C HIS A 224 -2.06 0.36 11.70
N HIS A 225 -3.18 1.02 11.55
CA HIS A 225 -3.49 2.31 12.15
C HIS A 225 -4.98 2.37 12.54
N GLY A 226 -5.31 3.24 13.48
CA GLY A 226 -6.67 3.47 13.93
C GLY A 226 -7.08 2.66 15.16
N GLN A 227 -8.13 3.15 15.79
CA GLN A 227 -8.75 2.55 16.96
C GLN A 227 -10.22 2.92 17.01
N LYS A 228 -11.07 1.98 17.41
CA LYS A 228 -12.46 2.27 17.78
C LYS A 228 -12.60 2.35 19.29
N LYS A 229 -13.43 3.31 19.74
CA LYS A 229 -13.96 3.37 21.09
C LYS A 229 -15.47 3.49 21.00
N ASP A 230 -16.20 2.61 21.68
CA ASP A 230 -17.67 2.59 21.68
C ASP A 230 -18.27 2.58 20.24
N GLY A 231 -17.64 1.82 19.33
CA GLY A 231 -18.05 1.70 17.92
C GLY A 231 -17.65 2.87 17.01
N VAL A 232 -17.03 3.94 17.54
CA VAL A 232 -16.64 5.13 16.79
C VAL A 232 -15.13 5.15 16.57
N TRP A 233 -14.67 5.51 15.38
CA TRP A 233 -13.25 5.71 15.10
C TRP A 233 -12.71 6.95 15.83
N THR A 234 -11.60 6.78 16.55
CA THR A 234 -10.91 7.86 17.27
C THR A 234 -9.67 8.37 16.51
N GLY A 235 -9.38 7.80 15.36
CA GLY A 235 -8.32 8.17 14.43
C GLY A 235 -8.54 7.51 13.08
N PRO A 236 -7.78 7.89 12.04
CA PRO A 236 -7.94 7.35 10.69
C PRO A 236 -7.63 5.84 10.69
N PRO A 237 -8.57 4.98 10.28
CA PRO A 237 -8.38 3.54 10.31
C PRO A 237 -7.63 3.02 9.08
N SER A 238 -6.87 1.94 9.22
CA SER A 238 -6.27 1.20 8.10
C SER A 238 -7.33 0.35 7.38
N LEU A 239 -8.33 0.97 6.76
CA LEU A 239 -9.31 0.28 5.94
C LEU A 239 -8.74 0.07 4.53
N VAL A 240 -7.76 -0.83 4.42
CA VAL A 240 -6.95 -1.01 3.20
C VAL A 240 -6.95 -2.45 2.73
N GLN A 241 -6.67 -2.61 1.45
CA GLN A 241 -6.42 -3.90 0.83
C GLN A 241 -5.09 -3.88 0.08
N PHE A 242 -4.43 -5.05 0.00
CA PHE A 242 -3.17 -5.23 -0.70
C PHE A 242 -3.18 -6.47 -1.57
N ARG A 243 -2.51 -6.41 -2.74
CA ARG A 243 -2.33 -7.54 -3.66
C ARG A 243 -1.06 -7.38 -4.50
N ASN A 244 -0.72 -8.39 -5.29
CA ASN A 244 0.39 -8.36 -6.25
C ASN A 244 1.72 -7.94 -5.61
N ILE A 245 1.97 -8.40 -4.37
CA ILE A 245 3.18 -8.03 -3.62
C ILE A 245 4.34 -8.90 -4.09
N SER A 246 5.35 -8.26 -4.65
CA SER A 246 6.55 -8.92 -5.16
C SER A 246 7.80 -8.09 -4.92
N ILE A 247 8.94 -8.75 -4.75
CA ILE A 247 10.22 -8.11 -4.44
C ILE A 247 11.34 -8.64 -5.33
N ARG A 248 12.29 -7.78 -5.65
CA ARG A 248 13.57 -8.14 -6.26
C ARG A 248 14.70 -7.54 -5.43
N GLU A 249 15.54 -8.39 -4.80
CA GLU A 249 16.76 -7.93 -4.16
C GLU A 249 17.75 -7.43 -5.21
N LEU A 250 18.41 -6.32 -4.91
CA LEU A 250 19.47 -5.72 -5.73
C LEU A 250 20.83 -6.26 -5.25
N LYS A 251 21.73 -6.45 -6.19
CA LYS A 251 23.10 -6.91 -5.93
C LYS A 251 24.04 -5.73 -5.79
#